data_2b11e4c3dc4c0e40bd9e02397fd984c8
#
_entry.id   2b11e4c3dc4c0e40bd9e02397fd984c8
#
_cell.length_a   1.000
_cell.length_b   1.000
_cell.length_c   1.000
_cell.angle_alpha   90.00
_cell.angle_beta   90.00
_cell.angle_gamma   90.00
#
_symmetry.space_group_name_H-M   'P 1'
#
loop_
_entity.id
_entity.type
_entity.pdbx_description
1 polymer ?
#
loop_
_entity_poly.entity_id
_entity_poly.type
_entity_poly.pdbx_seq_one_letter_code
_entity_poly.pdbx_strand_id
1 'polypeptide(L)'
;MPTIEGGCLCGAVRYRSDAEPLMQVVCHCETCRKNSGSAFSMNVAVPQDSLRIESGTPRRYEDHSGASGQAFYRFFCGDCGSHIYSHGAAYGAIAFIKAGTLDDPNWLAPNLHIWCAEKLPWVDIPEGATQAPANPS
;
A
#
# COMPACT_ATOMS: atom_id res chain seq x y z
N MET A 1 4.40 -3.95 19.13
CA MET A 1 3.61 -3.98 17.87
C MET A 1 3.10 -5.36 17.60
N PRO A 2 1.86 -5.51 17.24
CA PRO A 2 1.37 -6.80 16.82
C PRO A 2 2.04 -7.21 15.50
N THR A 3 2.22 -8.50 15.31
CA THR A 3 2.64 -9.05 14.02
C THR A 3 1.61 -8.69 12.96
N ILE A 4 2.08 -8.26 11.80
CA ILE A 4 1.21 -7.96 10.67
C ILE A 4 0.87 -9.25 9.95
N GLU A 5 -0.41 -9.59 9.91
CA GLU A 5 -0.93 -10.74 9.16
C GLU A 5 -2.13 -10.29 8.35
N GLY A 6 -2.28 -10.86 7.18
CA GLY A 6 -3.41 -10.54 6.33
C GLY A 6 -3.47 -11.41 5.10
N GLY A 7 -4.36 -11.04 4.21
CA GLY A 7 -4.54 -11.77 2.97
C GLY A 7 -5.68 -11.24 2.12
N CYS A 8 -5.94 -11.94 1.03
CA CYS A 8 -6.98 -11.55 0.08
C CYS A 8 -8.37 -11.98 0.54
N LEU A 9 -9.38 -11.45 -0.13
CA LEU A 9 -10.79 -11.72 0.19
C LEU A 9 -11.13 -13.21 0.15
N CYS A 10 -10.64 -13.95 -0.85
CA CYS A 10 -10.96 -15.38 -0.96
C CYS A 10 -10.09 -16.28 -0.07
N GLY A 11 -9.07 -15.72 0.56
CA GLY A 11 -8.18 -16.47 1.45
C GLY A 11 -7.07 -17.26 0.77
N ALA A 12 -6.99 -17.25 -0.57
CA ALA A 12 -5.97 -18.00 -1.29
C ALA A 12 -4.56 -17.47 -1.02
N VAL A 13 -4.42 -16.14 -0.86
CA VAL A 13 -3.15 -15.49 -0.57
C VAL A 13 -3.13 -15.05 0.89
N ARG A 14 -2.11 -15.50 1.62
CA ARG A 14 -1.87 -15.08 3.00
C ARG A 14 -0.45 -14.57 3.12
N TYR A 15 -0.25 -13.55 3.95
CA TYR A 15 1.08 -12.96 4.18
C TYR A 15 1.29 -12.64 5.65
N ARG A 16 2.57 -12.43 5.99
CA ARG A 16 2.99 -12.07 7.35
C ARG A 16 4.22 -11.18 7.30
N SER A 17 4.32 -10.25 8.21
CA SER A 17 5.53 -9.47 8.49
C SER A 17 5.68 -9.29 9.98
N ASP A 18 6.89 -9.57 10.49
CA ASP A 18 7.23 -9.40 11.90
C ASP A 18 7.90 -8.06 12.19
N ALA A 19 8.12 -7.25 11.15
CA ALA A 19 8.81 -5.97 11.32
C ALA A 19 7.89 -4.88 11.85
N GLU A 20 8.48 -3.90 12.53
CA GLU A 20 7.79 -2.65 12.85
C GLU A 20 7.47 -1.91 11.54
N PRO A 21 6.25 -1.37 11.40
CA PRO A 21 5.94 -0.53 10.24
C PRO A 21 6.87 0.68 10.16
N LEU A 22 7.37 0.95 8.96
CA LEU A 22 8.20 2.13 8.70
C LEU A 22 7.34 3.40 8.59
N MET A 23 6.16 3.27 8.01
CA MET A 23 5.20 4.37 7.90
C MET A 23 3.80 3.81 7.58
N GLN A 24 2.80 4.64 7.85
CA GLN A 24 1.42 4.42 7.46
C GLN A 24 1.02 5.61 6.59
N VAL A 25 0.76 5.37 5.32
CA VAL A 25 0.66 6.45 4.34
C VAL A 25 -0.60 6.32 3.50
N VAL A 26 -1.31 7.44 3.35
CA VAL A 26 -2.43 7.56 2.43
C VAL A 26 -1.93 8.25 1.16
N CYS A 27 -2.11 7.61 0.02
CA CYS A 27 -1.69 8.15 -1.26
C CYS A 27 -2.90 8.55 -2.09
N HIS A 28 -2.93 9.82 -2.51
CA HIS A 28 -4.04 10.38 -3.26
C HIS A 28 -3.77 10.44 -4.78
N CYS A 29 -2.66 9.87 -5.25
CA CYS A 29 -2.32 9.98 -6.68
C CYS A 29 -3.35 9.26 -7.55
N GLU A 30 -3.51 9.75 -8.77
CA GLU A 30 -4.44 9.19 -9.74
C GLU A 30 -4.15 7.70 -10.02
N THR A 31 -2.87 7.35 -10.12
CA THR A 31 -2.46 5.97 -10.38
C THR A 31 -2.91 5.04 -9.25
N CYS A 32 -2.67 5.43 -8.01
CA CYS A 32 -3.09 4.64 -6.85
C CYS A 32 -4.61 4.54 -6.76
N ARG A 33 -5.30 5.64 -7.05
CA ARG A 33 -6.75 5.68 -7.06
C ARG A 33 -7.33 4.71 -8.09
N LYS A 34 -6.83 4.78 -9.32
CA LYS A 34 -7.31 3.89 -10.39
C LYS A 34 -6.96 2.44 -10.13
N ASN A 35 -5.74 2.18 -9.66
CA ASN A 35 -5.31 0.82 -9.40
C ASN A 35 -6.11 0.17 -8.26
N SER A 36 -6.41 0.91 -7.21
CA SER A 36 -7.16 0.38 -6.06
C SER A 36 -8.67 0.40 -6.26
N GLY A 37 -9.17 1.25 -7.18
CA GLY A 37 -10.62 1.47 -7.31
C GLY A 37 -11.23 2.24 -6.14
N SER A 38 -10.39 2.88 -5.32
CA SER A 38 -10.81 3.70 -4.18
C SER A 38 -10.47 5.17 -4.42
N ALA A 39 -11.00 6.05 -3.60
CA ALA A 39 -10.69 7.48 -3.63
C ALA A 39 -9.21 7.76 -3.32
N PHE A 40 -8.54 6.87 -2.62
CA PHE A 40 -7.12 6.91 -2.27
C PHE A 40 -6.66 5.50 -1.90
N SER A 41 -5.35 5.29 -1.80
CA SER A 41 -4.84 4.04 -1.26
C SER A 41 -4.26 4.27 0.12
N MET A 42 -4.44 3.31 1.02
CA MET A 42 -3.85 3.31 2.35
C MET A 42 -2.86 2.17 2.44
N ASN A 43 -1.62 2.49 2.82
CA ASN A 43 -0.52 1.55 2.79
C ASN A 43 0.23 1.52 4.11
N VAL A 44 0.67 0.33 4.49
CA VAL A 44 1.59 0.11 5.61
C VAL A 44 2.93 -0.27 5.00
N ALA A 45 3.94 0.57 5.19
CA ALA A 45 5.27 0.30 4.66
C ALA A 45 6.07 -0.54 5.65
N VAL A 46 6.69 -1.60 5.13
CA VAL A 46 7.58 -2.48 5.90
C VAL A 46 8.84 -2.74 5.09
N PRO A 47 9.95 -3.15 5.73
CA PRO A 47 11.08 -3.64 4.97
C PRO A 47 10.65 -4.78 4.04
N GLN A 48 11.07 -4.73 2.79
CA GLN A 48 10.61 -5.69 1.78
C GLN A 48 10.96 -7.13 2.16
N ASP A 49 12.12 -7.35 2.74
CA ASP A 49 12.59 -8.67 3.14
C ASP A 49 11.84 -9.23 4.36
N SER A 50 11.08 -8.40 5.07
CA SER A 50 10.26 -8.83 6.20
C SER A 50 8.91 -9.42 5.77
N LEU A 51 8.49 -9.14 4.55
CA LEU A 51 7.18 -9.59 4.05
C LEU A 51 7.31 -10.99 3.46
N ARG A 52 6.54 -11.92 4.00
CA ARG A 52 6.52 -13.32 3.55
C ARG A 52 5.13 -13.69 3.08
N ILE A 53 5.09 -14.31 1.90
CA ILE A 53 3.84 -14.90 1.40
C ILE A 53 3.78 -16.32 1.95
N GLU A 54 2.82 -16.57 2.83
CA GLU A 54 2.69 -17.84 3.52
C GLU A 54 1.88 -18.87 2.72
N SER A 55 0.95 -18.40 1.91
CA SER A 55 0.19 -19.26 1.00
C SER A 55 -0.24 -18.50 -0.23
N GLY A 56 -0.45 -19.22 -1.32
CA GLY A 56 -0.86 -18.67 -2.59
C GLY A 56 0.29 -18.03 -3.36
N THR A 57 -0.01 -17.63 -4.59
CA THR A 57 0.94 -16.97 -5.47
C THR A 57 0.28 -15.73 -6.05
N PRO A 58 0.56 -14.54 -5.49
CA PRO A 58 0.01 -13.30 -6.03
C PRO A 58 0.46 -13.10 -7.47
N ARG A 59 -0.43 -12.56 -8.29
CA ARG A 59 -0.06 -12.11 -9.63
C ARG A 59 0.57 -10.73 -9.54
N ARG A 60 1.37 -10.40 -10.54
CA ARG A 60 2.13 -9.16 -10.58
C ARG A 60 1.77 -8.35 -11.81
N TYR A 61 1.47 -7.07 -11.60
CA TYR A 61 1.37 -6.09 -12.66
C TYR A 61 2.60 -5.16 -12.60
N GLU A 62 3.31 -5.02 -13.71
CA GLU A 62 4.46 -4.13 -13.80
C GLU A 62 4.01 -2.76 -14.32
N ASP A 63 4.14 -1.74 -13.46
CA ASP A 63 3.66 -0.40 -13.72
C ASP A 63 4.83 0.57 -13.88
N HIS A 64 4.91 1.23 -15.02
CA HIS A 64 5.93 2.24 -15.33
C HIS A 64 5.35 3.66 -15.37
N SER A 65 4.11 3.86 -14.95
CA SER A 65 3.42 5.15 -15.07
C SER A 65 3.84 6.20 -14.03
N GLY A 66 4.63 5.81 -13.02
CA GLY A 66 5.11 6.74 -12.01
C GLY A 66 6.11 7.76 -12.53
N ALA A 67 6.34 8.82 -11.76
CA ALA A 67 7.22 9.92 -12.12
C ALA A 67 8.66 9.48 -12.43
N SER A 68 9.14 8.42 -11.78
CA SER A 68 10.50 7.91 -12.01
C SER A 68 10.66 7.15 -13.32
N GLY A 69 9.56 6.66 -13.91
CA GLY A 69 9.57 5.76 -15.05
C GLY A 69 10.07 4.36 -14.76
N GLN A 70 10.52 4.10 -13.53
CA GLN A 70 10.99 2.78 -13.12
C GLN A 70 9.81 1.85 -12.84
N ALA A 71 10.07 0.55 -12.92
CA ALA A 71 9.05 -0.46 -12.64
C ALA A 71 8.58 -0.38 -11.18
N PHE A 72 7.26 -0.31 -11.01
CA PHE A 72 6.61 -0.46 -9.73
C PHE A 72 5.72 -1.69 -9.83
N TYR A 73 5.98 -2.67 -8.98
CA TYR A 73 5.30 -3.96 -9.05
C TYR A 73 4.11 -3.96 -8.12
N ARG A 74 2.94 -4.27 -8.67
CA ARG A 74 1.68 -4.31 -7.92
C ARG A 74 1.19 -5.74 -7.88
N PHE A 75 1.04 -6.27 -6.67
CA PHE A 75 0.70 -7.68 -6.45
C PHE A 75 -0.75 -7.80 -6.00
N PHE A 76 -1.45 -8.73 -6.61
CA PHE A 76 -2.87 -8.96 -6.36
C PHE A 76 -3.20 -10.44 -6.46
N CYS A 77 -4.33 -10.84 -5.84
CA CYS A 77 -4.81 -12.21 -5.96
C CYS A 77 -5.44 -12.41 -7.33
N GLY A 78 -4.96 -13.40 -8.09
CA GLY A 78 -5.50 -13.70 -9.41
C GLY A 78 -6.90 -14.31 -9.38
N ASP A 79 -7.33 -14.83 -8.23
CA ASP A 79 -8.64 -15.47 -8.10
C ASP A 79 -9.74 -14.49 -7.69
N CYS A 80 -9.47 -13.58 -6.76
CA CYS A 80 -10.48 -12.63 -6.27
C CYS A 80 -10.19 -11.17 -6.58
N GLY A 81 -9.01 -10.85 -7.11
CA GLY A 81 -8.64 -9.49 -7.50
C GLY A 81 -8.21 -8.58 -6.36
N SER A 82 -8.13 -9.06 -5.13
CA SER A 82 -7.68 -8.23 -4.01
C SER A 82 -6.26 -7.73 -4.23
N HIS A 83 -6.05 -6.41 -4.08
CA HIS A 83 -4.72 -5.83 -4.08
C HIS A 83 -4.07 -6.08 -2.74
N ILE A 84 -2.82 -6.55 -2.71
CA ILE A 84 -2.19 -7.02 -1.49
C ILE A 84 -1.01 -6.14 -1.11
N TYR A 85 -0.03 -6.00 -1.98
CA TYR A 85 1.13 -5.17 -1.71
C TYR A 85 1.81 -4.73 -2.99
N SER A 86 2.76 -3.80 -2.85
CA SER A 86 3.52 -3.29 -3.97
C SER A 86 4.94 -2.96 -3.52
N HIS A 87 5.88 -2.92 -4.46
CA HIS A 87 7.22 -2.41 -4.25
C HIS A 87 7.86 -2.01 -5.57
N GLY A 88 8.92 -1.23 -5.49
CA GLY A 88 9.66 -0.81 -6.67
C GLY A 88 10.99 -0.19 -6.29
N ALA A 89 11.97 -0.27 -7.19
CA ALA A 89 13.34 0.19 -6.94
C ALA A 89 13.42 1.67 -6.58
N ALA A 90 12.50 2.49 -7.09
CA ALA A 90 12.46 3.93 -6.78
C ALA A 90 12.25 4.22 -5.29
N TYR A 91 11.70 3.26 -4.54
CA TYR A 91 11.39 3.40 -3.11
C TYR A 91 12.33 2.59 -2.23
N GLY A 92 13.41 2.03 -2.80
CA GLY A 92 14.36 1.21 -2.05
C GLY A 92 13.77 -0.16 -1.69
N ALA A 93 14.25 -0.73 -0.60
CA ALA A 93 13.86 -2.07 -0.15
C ALA A 93 12.63 -2.03 0.76
N ILE A 94 11.57 -1.37 0.30
CA ILE A 94 10.32 -1.17 1.06
C ILE A 94 9.17 -1.83 0.30
N ALA A 95 8.33 -2.58 1.02
CA ALA A 95 7.07 -3.07 0.51
C ALA A 95 5.92 -2.28 1.14
N PHE A 96 4.91 -1.99 0.35
CA PHE A 96 3.71 -1.27 0.76
C PHE A 96 2.54 -2.25 0.81
N ILE A 97 2.12 -2.60 2.02
CA ILE A 97 1.00 -3.52 2.23
C ILE A 97 -0.30 -2.71 2.17
N LYS A 98 -1.28 -3.20 1.43
CA LYS A 98 -2.60 -2.56 1.38
C LYS A 98 -3.30 -2.75 2.72
N ALA A 99 -3.58 -1.65 3.41
CA ALA A 99 -4.06 -1.66 4.78
C ALA A 99 -5.36 -2.44 4.97
N GLY A 100 -6.25 -2.40 3.97
CA GLY A 100 -7.52 -3.10 4.03
C GLY A 100 -7.41 -4.62 4.02
N THR A 101 -6.24 -5.18 3.71
CA THR A 101 -6.03 -6.64 3.72
C THR A 101 -5.51 -7.17 5.05
N LEU A 102 -5.22 -6.30 6.03
CA LEU A 102 -4.81 -6.71 7.36
C LEU A 102 -5.96 -7.43 8.07
N ASP A 103 -5.62 -8.53 8.78
CA ASP A 103 -6.61 -9.22 9.61
C ASP A 103 -7.10 -8.34 10.76
N ASP A 104 -6.19 -7.56 11.36
CA ASP A 104 -6.54 -6.55 12.37
C ASP A 104 -6.08 -5.17 11.91
N PRO A 105 -6.98 -4.36 11.34
CA PRO A 105 -6.64 -3.00 10.94
C PRO A 105 -6.88 -1.95 12.03
N ASN A 106 -7.33 -2.35 13.22
CA ASN A 106 -7.81 -1.41 14.24
C ASN A 106 -6.69 -0.57 14.86
N TRP A 107 -5.43 -1.01 14.77
CA TRP A 107 -4.28 -0.28 15.29
C TRP A 107 -3.77 0.79 14.33
N LEU A 108 -4.27 0.82 13.09
CA LEU A 108 -3.84 1.79 12.08
C LEU A 108 -4.17 3.21 12.51
N ALA A 109 -3.21 4.10 12.35
CA ALA A 109 -3.36 5.53 12.63
C ALA A 109 -2.59 6.34 11.58
N PRO A 110 -3.07 6.36 10.33
CA PRO A 110 -2.35 7.04 9.26
C PRO A 110 -2.33 8.54 9.51
N ASN A 111 -1.13 9.11 9.53
CA ASN A 111 -0.94 10.54 9.76
C ASN A 111 -0.11 11.20 8.65
N LEU A 112 0.21 10.46 7.60
CA LEU A 112 0.93 10.97 6.44
C LEU A 112 0.08 10.80 5.19
N HIS A 113 -0.16 11.91 4.51
CA HIS A 113 -0.88 11.94 3.23
C HIS A 113 0.07 12.45 2.16
N ILE A 114 0.21 11.72 1.07
CA ILE A 114 1.07 12.10 -0.06
C ILE A 114 0.26 12.24 -1.33
N TRP A 115 0.85 12.92 -2.30
CA TRP A 115 0.19 13.25 -3.56
C TRP A 115 -1.11 14.03 -3.34
N CYS A 116 -1.09 14.92 -2.36
CA CYS A 116 -2.26 15.72 -2.00
C CYS A 116 -2.68 16.68 -3.10
N ALA A 117 -1.77 17.02 -4.03
CA ALA A 117 -2.10 17.84 -5.21
C ALA A 117 -3.14 17.15 -6.11
N GLU A 118 -3.25 15.82 -6.04
CA GLU A 118 -4.20 15.04 -6.83
C GLU A 118 -5.39 14.54 -6.02
N LYS A 119 -5.50 14.95 -4.77
CA LYS A 119 -6.59 14.57 -3.88
C LYS A 119 -7.95 14.93 -4.48
N LEU A 120 -8.92 14.02 -4.36
CA LEU A 120 -10.29 14.34 -4.76
C LEU A 120 -10.86 15.43 -3.82
N PRO A 121 -11.63 16.39 -4.38
CA PRO A 121 -12.04 17.57 -3.60
C PRO A 121 -12.96 17.24 -2.42
N TRP A 122 -13.68 16.13 -2.47
CA TRP A 122 -14.60 15.72 -1.42
C TRP A 122 -13.96 14.85 -0.33
N VAL A 123 -12.68 14.49 -0.49
CA VAL A 123 -11.94 13.72 0.52
C VAL A 123 -11.34 14.68 1.53
N ASP A 124 -11.67 14.49 2.81
CA ASP A 124 -11.13 15.29 3.89
C ASP A 124 -9.88 14.64 4.48
N ILE A 125 -8.86 15.46 4.73
CA ILE A 125 -7.66 15.04 5.44
C ILE A 125 -7.77 15.53 6.87
N PRO A 126 -7.58 14.67 7.88
CA PRO A 126 -7.67 15.09 9.28
C PRO A 126 -6.71 16.23 9.60
N GLU A 127 -7.13 17.16 10.46
CA GLU A 127 -6.26 18.20 10.99
C GLU A 127 -5.06 17.57 11.69
N GLY A 128 -3.90 18.18 11.52
CA GLY A 128 -2.66 17.69 12.13
C GLY A 128 -1.95 16.60 11.34
N ALA A 129 -2.58 16.04 10.31
CA ALA A 129 -1.90 15.09 9.43
C ALA A 129 -0.82 15.79 8.60
N THR A 130 0.30 15.14 8.42
CA THR A 130 1.36 15.62 7.53
C THR A 130 0.90 15.44 6.08
N GLN A 131 1.05 16.49 5.29
CA GLN A 131 0.63 16.49 3.88
C GLN A 131 1.81 16.83 2.98
N ALA A 132 1.97 16.08 1.91
CA ALA A 132 2.95 16.36 0.86
C ALA A 132 2.21 16.47 -0.48
N PRO A 133 2.53 17.48 -1.34
CA PRO A 133 1.85 17.63 -2.63
C PRO A 133 2.17 16.52 -3.60
N ALA A 134 3.32 15.88 -3.47
CA ALA A 134 3.78 14.73 -4.26
C ALA A 134 4.37 13.70 -3.30
N ASN A 135 5.45 13.01 -3.68
CA ASN A 135 6.16 12.12 -2.77
C ASN A 135 6.76 12.93 -1.60
N PRO A 136 6.93 12.31 -0.41
CA PRO A 136 7.63 12.97 0.68
C PRO A 136 9.06 13.29 0.25
N SER A 137 9.52 14.46 0.63
CA SER A 137 10.89 14.88 0.34
C SER A 137 11.83 14.50 1.47
#